data_cb2864f56465035f6aaa363ce0f061a0
#
_entry.id   cb2864f56465035f6aaa363ce0f061a0
#
_cell.length_a   1.000
_cell.length_b   1.000
_cell.length_c   1.000
_cell.angle_alpha   90.00
_cell.angle_beta   90.00
_cell.angle_gamma   90.00
#
_symmetry.space_group_name_H-M   'P 1'
#
loop_
_entity.id
_entity.type
_entity.pdbx_description
1 polymer ?
#
loop_
_entity_poly.entity_id
_entity_poly.type
_entity_poly.pdbx_seq_one_letter_code
_entity_poly.pdbx_strand_id
1 'polypeptide(L)'
;MRRRLAAAVAIVVGMVALAACGDSDDETTSAGDGAALSKVSLGFSAWPGWFPWQVAEEAGIFTKHGLDVDLTYFESYLDSLTALATGNVDGNSQTLNDTISSVSGGSKQSIVLVNDNSTGNDQIIVAPGIAKVEDLKGKTVAIEEGTVDHYLLLLGLQQAGMKPDDIDLKPLPTADAAAAFAAGQVDAVGAFAPFTDNAITREGSKVLFSSADYPGAIPDHLVMDTAFVKSRPGDVQKLVDAWYDTLDYIGANPDASIAIMAKRAGVTADAYRAYDAGTTIFTVADNIEAFAPGNDQKHLDFVARQIVDLLLATGLIDTAPDLTGLFDPTFVRAAAAAG
;
A
#
# COMPACT_ATOMS: atom_id res chain seq x y z
N MET A 1 -18.29 -53.81 35.86
CA MET A 1 -18.81 -54.95 35.06
C MET A 1 -18.33 -54.72 33.61
N ARG A 2 -17.35 -55.51 33.19
CA ARG A 2 -17.30 -56.51 32.10
C ARG A 2 -17.89 -56.00 30.78
N ARG A 3 -17.21 -55.95 29.61
CA ARG A 3 -16.31 -56.97 29.00
C ARG A 3 -15.48 -56.34 27.87
N ARG A 4 -14.25 -56.82 27.79
CA ARG A 4 -13.32 -56.73 26.64
C ARG A 4 -13.84 -57.65 25.51
N LEU A 5 -13.57 -57.30 24.26
CA LEU A 5 -13.31 -58.30 23.22
C LEU A 5 -12.32 -57.72 22.20
N ALA A 6 -11.19 -58.35 22.13
CA ALA A 6 -10.17 -58.24 21.10
C ALA A 6 -10.46 -59.29 20.02
N ALA A 7 -10.17 -58.98 18.77
CA ALA A 7 -9.97 -60.00 17.72
C ALA A 7 -8.88 -59.51 16.79
N ALA A 8 -7.80 -60.27 16.78
CA ALA A 8 -6.68 -60.20 15.85
C ALA A 8 -6.89 -61.21 14.71
N VAL A 9 -5.95 -61.25 13.75
CA VAL A 9 -5.71 -62.26 12.69
C VAL A 9 -6.08 -61.72 11.30
N ALA A 10 -5.25 -61.80 10.23
CA ALA A 10 -4.00 -62.47 9.94
C ALA A 10 -3.32 -61.85 8.69
N ILE A 11 -2.03 -62.08 8.65
CA ILE A 11 -1.07 -61.85 7.55
C ILE A 11 -1.33 -62.84 6.40
N VAL A 12 -1.28 -62.38 5.13
CA VAL A 12 -0.91 -63.26 3.99
C VAL A 12 0.15 -62.56 3.17
N VAL A 13 1.33 -63.16 3.20
CA VAL A 13 2.48 -62.90 2.34
C VAL A 13 2.27 -63.68 1.02
N GLY A 14 2.44 -63.00 -0.09
CA GLY A 14 2.47 -63.64 -1.41
C GLY A 14 3.53 -62.98 -2.30
N MET A 15 4.70 -63.60 -2.31
CA MET A 15 5.83 -63.29 -3.19
C MET A 15 5.68 -64.11 -4.47
N VAL A 16 5.63 -63.48 -5.63
CA VAL A 16 5.98 -64.15 -6.91
C VAL A 16 6.81 -63.17 -7.73
N ALA A 17 8.07 -63.51 -7.96
CA ALA A 17 8.92 -62.93 -8.96
C ALA A 17 8.74 -63.73 -10.28
N LEU A 18 8.84 -63.07 -11.43
CA LEU A 18 9.69 -63.52 -12.53
C LEU A 18 9.58 -62.58 -13.76
N ALA A 19 10.72 -62.37 -14.33
CA ALA A 19 11.14 -61.52 -15.42
C ALA A 19 10.54 -61.89 -16.78
N ALA A 20 10.46 -60.87 -17.66
CA ALA A 20 10.81 -60.98 -19.08
C ALA A 20 11.03 -59.63 -19.72
N CYS A 21 12.12 -59.51 -20.44
CA CYS A 21 12.53 -58.34 -21.27
C CYS A 21 11.55 -58.13 -22.44
N GLY A 22 11.32 -56.87 -22.78
CA GLY A 22 10.66 -56.44 -23.99
C GLY A 22 11.00 -54.97 -24.22
N ASP A 23 11.91 -54.73 -25.14
CA ASP A 23 12.33 -53.46 -25.71
C ASP A 23 11.14 -52.83 -26.46
N SER A 24 10.77 -51.62 -26.15
CA SER A 24 9.96 -50.75 -27.01
C SER A 24 10.14 -49.34 -26.56
N ASP A 25 10.70 -48.52 -27.42
CA ASP A 25 10.74 -47.08 -27.37
C ASP A 25 9.34 -46.51 -27.08
N ASP A 26 9.18 -45.87 -25.95
CA ASP A 26 8.02 -45.06 -25.67
C ASP A 26 8.46 -43.68 -25.19
N GLU A 27 8.13 -42.70 -26.01
CA GLU A 27 8.37 -41.28 -25.76
C GLU A 27 7.83 -40.92 -24.39
N THR A 28 8.72 -40.70 -23.44
CA THR A 28 8.38 -39.98 -22.23
C THR A 28 8.07 -38.53 -22.62
N THR A 29 6.78 -38.26 -22.83
CA THR A 29 6.25 -36.90 -22.68
C THR A 29 6.58 -36.47 -21.28
N SER A 30 7.64 -35.69 -21.19
CA SER A 30 7.93 -34.87 -20.02
C SER A 30 6.72 -33.99 -19.79
N ALA A 31 5.81 -34.39 -18.87
CA ALA A 31 4.93 -33.47 -18.23
C ALA A 31 5.85 -32.47 -17.51
N GLY A 32 5.92 -31.25 -18.04
CA GLY A 32 6.66 -30.19 -17.39
C GLY A 32 6.17 -30.08 -15.94
N ASP A 33 7.08 -30.34 -15.00
CA ASP A 33 6.91 -29.94 -13.60
C ASP A 33 6.67 -28.42 -13.60
N GLY A 34 5.41 -28.00 -13.62
CA GLY A 34 5.06 -26.63 -13.34
C GLY A 34 5.52 -26.37 -11.91
N ALA A 35 6.60 -25.61 -11.75
CA ALA A 35 7.06 -25.23 -10.42
C ALA A 35 5.87 -24.67 -9.64
N ALA A 36 5.65 -25.17 -8.42
CA ALA A 36 4.56 -24.69 -7.59
C ALA A 36 4.72 -23.18 -7.36
N LEU A 37 3.63 -22.43 -7.52
CA LEU A 37 3.62 -21.00 -7.29
C LEU A 37 3.95 -20.69 -5.81
N SER A 38 4.69 -19.62 -5.60
CA SER A 38 5.09 -19.17 -4.28
C SER A 38 3.99 -18.30 -3.69
N LYS A 39 3.43 -18.68 -2.54
CA LYS A 39 2.33 -17.94 -1.90
C LYS A 39 2.84 -16.69 -1.20
N VAL A 40 2.17 -15.56 -1.44
CA VAL A 40 2.41 -14.27 -0.78
C VAL A 40 1.08 -13.62 -0.48
N SER A 41 0.90 -13.08 0.72
CA SER A 41 -0.26 -12.26 1.06
C SER A 41 0.09 -10.77 0.99
N LEU A 42 -0.66 -10.02 0.18
CA LEU A 42 -0.44 -8.60 -0.06
C LEU A 42 -1.71 -7.79 0.21
N GLY A 43 -1.59 -6.80 1.10
CA GLY A 43 -2.66 -5.86 1.42
C GLY A 43 -2.55 -4.56 0.64
N PHE A 44 -3.67 -3.91 0.39
CA PHE A 44 -3.75 -2.53 -0.05
C PHE A 44 -5.15 -1.97 0.25
N SER A 45 -5.28 -0.65 0.24
CA SER A 45 -6.57 0.04 0.38
C SER A 45 -6.81 1.00 -0.77
N ALA A 46 -7.85 1.82 -0.68
CA ALA A 46 -8.20 2.77 -1.71
C ALA A 46 -7.10 3.84 -1.87
N TRP A 47 -6.42 3.82 -3.00
CA TRP A 47 -5.47 4.85 -3.43
C TRP A 47 -5.16 4.68 -4.92
N PRO A 48 -5.15 5.75 -5.75
CA PRO A 48 -4.89 5.64 -7.19
C PRO A 48 -3.57 4.95 -7.53
N GLY A 49 -2.51 5.20 -6.76
CA GLY A 49 -1.19 4.62 -6.96
C GLY A 49 -1.07 3.14 -6.53
N TRP A 50 -2.08 2.57 -5.85
CA TRP A 50 -2.05 1.16 -5.41
C TRP A 50 -3.00 0.26 -6.20
N PHE A 51 -3.99 0.82 -6.87
CA PHE A 51 -4.88 0.05 -7.74
C PHE A 51 -4.19 -0.71 -8.89
N PRO A 52 -2.96 -0.36 -9.35
CA PRO A 52 -2.20 -1.22 -10.26
C PRO A 52 -2.04 -2.67 -9.78
N TRP A 53 -2.03 -2.94 -8.46
CA TRP A 53 -2.03 -4.31 -7.95
C TRP A 53 -3.23 -5.13 -8.40
N GLN A 54 -4.40 -4.51 -8.53
CA GLN A 54 -5.58 -5.18 -9.07
C GLN A 54 -5.42 -5.52 -10.55
N VAL A 55 -4.69 -4.69 -11.32
CA VAL A 55 -4.34 -4.99 -12.71
C VAL A 55 -3.37 -6.17 -12.76
N ALA A 56 -2.37 -6.21 -11.87
CA ALA A 56 -1.43 -7.34 -11.78
C ALA A 56 -2.16 -8.67 -11.55
N GLU A 57 -3.16 -8.69 -10.67
CA GLU A 57 -3.99 -9.86 -10.38
C GLU A 57 -4.83 -10.25 -11.61
N GLU A 58 -5.66 -9.33 -12.14
CA GLU A 58 -6.60 -9.64 -13.22
C GLU A 58 -5.92 -9.96 -14.56
N ALA A 59 -4.73 -9.37 -14.82
CA ALA A 59 -3.91 -9.69 -15.99
C ALA A 59 -3.01 -10.92 -15.82
N GLY A 60 -3.02 -11.56 -14.65
CA GLY A 60 -2.24 -12.77 -14.35
C GLY A 60 -0.74 -12.51 -14.27
N ILE A 61 -0.31 -11.29 -13.96
CA ILE A 61 1.11 -10.91 -13.92
C ILE A 61 1.81 -11.59 -12.76
N PHE A 62 1.20 -11.68 -11.59
CA PHE A 62 1.75 -12.42 -10.45
C PHE A 62 2.07 -13.87 -10.81
N THR A 63 1.15 -14.56 -11.49
CA THR A 63 1.35 -15.95 -11.93
C THR A 63 2.49 -16.08 -12.94
N LYS A 64 2.67 -15.11 -13.85
CA LYS A 64 3.81 -15.08 -14.80
C LYS A 64 5.15 -15.00 -14.07
N HIS A 65 5.19 -14.32 -12.93
CA HIS A 65 6.37 -14.25 -12.04
C HIS A 65 6.48 -15.45 -11.07
N GLY A 66 5.61 -16.45 -11.18
CA GLY A 66 5.64 -17.65 -10.32
C GLY A 66 5.12 -17.38 -8.90
N LEU A 67 4.25 -16.39 -8.74
CA LEU A 67 3.60 -16.03 -7.48
C LEU A 67 2.11 -16.41 -7.49
N ASP A 68 1.63 -16.93 -6.35
CA ASP A 68 0.24 -17.07 -5.97
C ASP A 68 -0.03 -16.01 -4.90
N VAL A 69 -0.48 -14.82 -5.34
CA VAL A 69 -0.68 -13.68 -4.45
C VAL A 69 -2.12 -13.69 -3.93
N ASP A 70 -2.28 -13.79 -2.61
CA ASP A 70 -3.53 -13.52 -1.92
C ASP A 70 -3.66 -12.00 -1.73
N LEU A 71 -4.27 -11.34 -2.75
CA LEU A 71 -4.39 -9.90 -2.81
C LEU A 71 -5.63 -9.44 -2.03
N THR A 72 -5.44 -8.85 -0.86
CA THR A 72 -6.52 -8.38 0.01
C THR A 72 -6.71 -6.87 -0.11
N TYR A 73 -7.90 -6.45 -0.55
CA TYR A 73 -8.32 -5.06 -0.51
C TYR A 73 -9.01 -4.76 0.82
N PHE A 74 -8.52 -3.74 1.53
CA PHE A 74 -9.09 -3.24 2.78
C PHE A 74 -9.93 -1.99 2.53
N GLU A 75 -11.18 -1.98 3.01
CA GLU A 75 -12.04 -0.79 2.94
C GLU A 75 -11.57 0.35 3.84
N SER A 76 -10.88 0.03 4.94
CA SER A 76 -10.24 0.96 5.86
C SER A 76 -8.73 0.92 5.65
N TYR A 77 -8.12 2.07 5.45
CA TYR A 77 -6.67 2.18 5.34
C TYR A 77 -5.97 1.78 6.64
N LEU A 78 -6.47 2.23 7.78
CA LEU A 78 -5.94 1.87 9.10
C LEU A 78 -5.97 0.35 9.35
N ASP A 79 -7.00 -0.36 8.85
CA ASP A 79 -7.07 -1.81 8.96
C ASP A 79 -5.96 -2.50 8.14
N SER A 80 -5.60 -1.96 6.96
CA SER A 80 -4.50 -2.48 6.15
C SER A 80 -3.13 -2.31 6.85
N LEU A 81 -2.90 -1.16 7.48
CA LEU A 81 -1.70 -0.91 8.30
C LEU A 81 -1.60 -1.91 9.46
N THR A 82 -2.74 -2.12 10.15
CA THR A 82 -2.84 -3.08 11.26
C THR A 82 -2.59 -4.51 10.79
N ALA A 83 -3.08 -4.89 9.61
CA ALA A 83 -2.88 -6.23 9.06
C ALA A 83 -1.38 -6.55 8.85
N LEU A 84 -0.59 -5.63 8.31
CA LEU A 84 0.86 -5.81 8.19
C LEU A 84 1.55 -5.79 9.57
N ALA A 85 1.19 -4.84 10.43
CA ALA A 85 1.82 -4.70 11.74
C ALA A 85 1.60 -5.93 12.64
N THR A 86 0.52 -6.68 12.42
CA THR A 86 0.16 -7.89 13.19
C THR A 86 0.50 -9.20 12.47
N GLY A 87 1.09 -9.13 11.26
CA GLY A 87 1.50 -10.30 10.48
C GLY A 87 0.34 -11.07 9.83
N ASN A 88 -0.80 -10.40 9.59
CA ASN A 88 -1.92 -10.98 8.86
C ASN A 88 -1.73 -10.91 7.33
N VAL A 89 -0.83 -10.07 6.86
CA VAL A 89 -0.33 -10.02 5.49
C VAL A 89 1.21 -9.95 5.51
N ASP A 90 1.86 -10.43 4.44
CA ASP A 90 3.32 -10.42 4.28
C ASP A 90 3.82 -9.03 3.82
N GLY A 91 2.98 -8.29 3.12
CA GLY A 91 3.24 -6.94 2.62
C GLY A 91 1.99 -6.10 2.52
N ASN A 92 2.17 -4.77 2.45
CA ASN A 92 1.10 -3.80 2.29
C ASN A 92 1.58 -2.59 1.50
N SER A 93 0.70 -1.94 0.74
CA SER A 93 0.97 -0.60 0.22
C SER A 93 0.54 0.43 1.25
N GLN A 94 1.46 1.34 1.59
CA GLN A 94 1.24 2.37 2.62
C GLN A 94 2.17 3.56 2.46
N THR A 95 1.84 4.69 3.08
CA THR A 95 2.63 5.92 3.05
C THR A 95 3.84 5.87 3.98
N LEU A 96 4.82 6.76 3.79
CA LEU A 96 6.04 6.79 4.59
C LEU A 96 5.76 7.22 6.04
N ASN A 97 4.88 8.20 6.27
CA ASN A 97 4.53 8.64 7.63
C ASN A 97 3.89 7.50 8.43
N ASP A 98 3.02 6.70 7.80
CA ASP A 98 2.34 5.59 8.47
C ASP A 98 3.27 4.39 8.70
N THR A 99 4.20 4.16 7.77
CA THR A 99 5.29 3.20 7.98
C THR A 99 6.16 3.58 9.17
N ILE A 100 6.54 4.87 9.28
CA ILE A 100 7.34 5.38 10.41
C ILE A 100 6.58 5.26 11.73
N SER A 101 5.27 5.59 11.73
CA SER A 101 4.41 5.42 12.90
C SER A 101 4.32 3.94 13.34
N SER A 102 4.13 3.03 12.39
CA SER A 102 4.09 1.58 12.64
C SER A 102 5.41 1.06 13.22
N VAL A 103 6.55 1.53 12.68
CA VAL A 103 7.89 1.16 13.18
C VAL A 103 8.12 1.75 14.56
N SER A 104 7.68 2.98 14.84
CA SER A 104 7.71 3.58 16.17
C SER A 104 6.91 2.76 17.18
N GLY A 105 5.77 2.19 16.77
CA GLY A 105 4.97 1.24 17.53
C GLY A 105 5.59 -0.15 17.70
N GLY A 106 6.77 -0.40 17.11
CA GLY A 106 7.54 -1.65 17.26
C GLY A 106 7.39 -2.65 16.13
N SER A 107 6.61 -2.36 15.08
CA SER A 107 6.48 -3.21 13.90
C SER A 107 7.82 -3.31 13.17
N LYS A 108 8.12 -4.48 12.61
CA LYS A 108 9.36 -4.74 11.85
C LYS A 108 9.03 -4.77 10.36
N GLN A 109 9.29 -3.66 9.71
CA GLN A 109 8.94 -3.42 8.32
C GLN A 109 10.17 -3.03 7.50
N SER A 110 10.12 -3.32 6.19
CA SER A 110 11.12 -2.94 5.20
C SER A 110 10.42 -2.41 3.95
N ILE A 111 10.79 -1.21 3.54
CA ILE A 111 10.33 -0.58 2.29
C ILE A 111 11.20 -1.12 1.16
N VAL A 112 10.59 -1.77 0.17
CA VAL A 112 11.30 -2.46 -0.91
C VAL A 112 11.09 -1.83 -2.29
N LEU A 113 10.08 -0.94 -2.41
CA LEU A 113 9.68 -0.26 -3.65
C LEU A 113 8.92 1.02 -3.30
N VAL A 114 9.14 2.11 -4.02
CA VAL A 114 8.24 3.27 -4.06
C VAL A 114 7.24 3.05 -5.19
N ASN A 115 5.97 3.00 -4.87
CA ASN A 115 4.89 2.89 -5.87
C ASN A 115 4.69 4.23 -6.58
N ASP A 116 4.54 5.29 -5.80
CA ASP A 116 4.20 6.61 -6.28
C ASP A 116 4.49 7.69 -5.22
N ASN A 117 4.15 8.92 -5.57
CA ASN A 117 4.09 10.05 -4.64
C ASN A 117 2.79 10.81 -4.87
N SER A 118 2.12 11.20 -3.79
CA SER A 118 0.95 12.05 -3.87
C SER A 118 1.33 13.46 -4.32
N THR A 119 0.66 13.94 -5.35
CA THR A 119 0.91 15.24 -5.98
C THR A 119 -0.36 16.06 -6.18
N GLY A 120 -1.39 15.82 -5.31
CA GLY A 120 -2.64 16.57 -5.31
C GLY A 120 -3.88 15.77 -4.91
N ASN A 121 -3.77 14.44 -4.79
CA ASN A 121 -4.91 13.57 -4.47
C ASN A 121 -5.17 13.39 -2.96
N ASP A 122 -4.23 13.78 -2.07
CA ASP A 122 -4.52 14.03 -0.67
C ASP A 122 -4.91 15.50 -0.49
N GLN A 123 -6.04 15.78 0.14
CA GLN A 123 -6.62 17.11 0.18
C GLN A 123 -7.22 17.45 1.54
N ILE A 124 -7.05 18.70 1.95
CA ILE A 124 -7.87 19.31 3.01
C ILE A 124 -8.94 20.15 2.32
N ILE A 125 -10.19 19.72 2.47
CA ILE A 125 -11.37 20.32 1.83
C ILE A 125 -12.18 21.04 2.90
N VAL A 126 -12.67 22.25 2.58
CA VAL A 126 -13.33 23.13 3.55
C VAL A 126 -14.68 23.61 3.07
N ALA A 127 -15.55 23.89 4.05
CA ALA A 127 -16.84 24.52 3.85
C ALA A 127 -16.71 25.97 3.37
N PRO A 128 -17.78 26.55 2.77
CA PRO A 128 -17.83 27.98 2.44
C PRO A 128 -17.48 28.87 3.63
N GLY A 129 -16.73 29.93 3.38
CA GLY A 129 -16.32 30.90 4.39
C GLY A 129 -14.94 30.66 5.01
N ILE A 130 -14.33 29.49 4.81
CA ILE A 130 -12.94 29.21 5.17
C ILE A 130 -12.06 29.51 3.97
N ALA A 131 -11.14 30.46 4.09
CA ALA A 131 -10.33 30.93 2.97
C ALA A 131 -8.85 30.55 3.07
N LYS A 132 -8.34 30.38 4.29
CA LYS A 132 -6.94 30.07 4.62
C LYS A 132 -6.86 29.18 5.86
N VAL A 133 -5.70 28.61 6.11
CA VAL A 133 -5.50 27.61 7.18
C VAL A 133 -5.81 28.18 8.56
N GLU A 134 -5.50 29.46 8.81
CA GLU A 134 -5.77 30.10 10.10
C GLU A 134 -7.29 30.23 10.41
N ASP A 135 -8.14 30.17 9.38
CA ASP A 135 -9.60 30.17 9.55
C ASP A 135 -10.13 28.83 10.11
N LEU A 136 -9.29 27.79 10.15
CA LEU A 136 -9.61 26.51 10.81
C LEU A 136 -9.63 26.62 12.35
N LYS A 137 -9.15 27.70 12.92
CA LYS A 137 -9.12 27.85 14.37
C LYS A 137 -10.50 27.72 14.98
N GLY A 138 -10.65 26.74 15.91
CA GLY A 138 -11.93 26.39 16.57
C GLY A 138 -12.95 25.73 15.64
N LYS A 139 -12.54 25.29 14.43
CA LYS A 139 -13.39 24.55 13.50
C LYS A 139 -13.30 23.06 13.73
N THR A 140 -14.39 22.35 13.43
CA THR A 140 -14.44 20.90 13.46
C THR A 140 -13.87 20.34 12.18
N VAL A 141 -12.78 19.54 12.29
CA VAL A 141 -12.08 18.91 11.17
C VAL A 141 -12.20 17.40 11.31
N ALA A 142 -12.89 16.74 10.37
CA ALA A 142 -12.98 15.29 10.32
C ALA A 142 -11.76 14.72 9.62
N ILE A 143 -11.16 13.68 10.19
CA ILE A 143 -9.91 13.07 9.67
C ILE A 143 -9.74 11.66 10.20
N GLU A 144 -9.08 10.80 9.44
CA GLU A 144 -8.60 9.51 9.94
C GLU A 144 -7.33 9.76 10.77
N GLU A 145 -7.53 9.80 12.08
CA GLU A 145 -6.48 10.22 13.03
C GLU A 145 -5.29 9.26 12.99
N GLY A 146 -4.07 9.82 12.94
CA GLY A 146 -2.82 9.06 12.94
C GLY A 146 -2.38 8.57 11.57
N THR A 147 -3.16 8.84 10.50
CA THR A 147 -2.81 8.44 9.13
C THR A 147 -2.34 9.62 8.26
N VAL A 148 -2.15 9.37 6.96
CA VAL A 148 -1.66 10.34 5.97
C VAL A 148 -2.46 11.64 5.94
N ASP A 149 -3.80 11.58 6.03
CA ASP A 149 -4.64 12.77 6.05
C ASP A 149 -4.34 13.66 7.26
N HIS A 150 -4.11 13.02 8.43
CA HIS A 150 -3.71 13.77 9.63
C HIS A 150 -2.33 14.38 9.45
N TYR A 151 -1.38 13.65 8.86
CA TYR A 151 -0.05 14.17 8.55
C TYR A 151 -0.12 15.39 7.61
N LEU A 152 -0.91 15.32 6.52
CA LEU A 152 -1.12 16.46 5.61
C LEU A 152 -1.72 17.68 6.34
N LEU A 153 -2.74 17.46 7.18
CA LEU A 153 -3.33 18.54 7.98
C LEU A 153 -2.29 19.20 8.88
N LEU A 154 -1.46 18.41 9.55
CA LEU A 154 -0.40 18.92 10.44
C LEU A 154 0.67 19.72 9.70
N LEU A 155 1.02 19.34 8.46
CA LEU A 155 1.89 20.16 7.60
C LEU A 155 1.30 21.55 7.36
N GLY A 156 0.01 21.61 7.02
CA GLY A 156 -0.70 22.89 6.82
C GLY A 156 -0.77 23.73 8.09
N LEU A 157 -1.12 23.13 9.24
CA LEU A 157 -1.17 23.82 10.52
C LEU A 157 0.21 24.37 10.91
N GLN A 158 1.26 23.54 10.79
CA GLN A 158 2.64 23.97 11.10
C GLN A 158 3.07 25.15 10.24
N GLN A 159 2.82 25.11 8.94
CA GLN A 159 3.15 26.19 8.01
C GLN A 159 2.42 27.51 8.36
N ALA A 160 1.18 27.40 8.85
CA ALA A 160 0.39 28.54 9.32
C ALA A 160 0.74 29.00 10.75
N GLY A 161 1.70 28.36 11.43
CA GLY A 161 2.06 28.64 12.83
C GLY A 161 0.97 28.25 13.82
N MET A 162 0.07 27.35 13.45
CA MET A 162 -0.98 26.79 14.27
C MET A 162 -0.54 25.49 14.95
N LYS A 163 -1.24 25.14 16.02
CA LYS A 163 -1.04 23.87 16.75
C LYS A 163 -2.22 22.93 16.52
N PRO A 164 -2.05 21.61 16.72
CA PRO A 164 -3.16 20.67 16.66
C PRO A 164 -4.34 21.06 17.55
N ASP A 165 -4.10 21.58 18.74
CA ASP A 165 -5.13 22.03 19.70
C ASP A 165 -5.89 23.29 19.27
N ASP A 166 -5.48 23.96 18.19
CA ASP A 166 -6.22 25.13 17.67
C ASP A 166 -7.48 24.73 16.89
N ILE A 167 -7.65 23.46 16.58
CA ILE A 167 -8.83 22.90 15.88
C ILE A 167 -9.57 21.89 16.75
N ASP A 168 -10.84 21.61 16.40
CA ASP A 168 -11.63 20.53 17.00
C ASP A 168 -11.55 19.29 16.09
N LEU A 169 -10.57 18.40 16.35
CA LEU A 169 -10.36 17.19 15.57
C LEU A 169 -11.49 16.18 15.84
N LYS A 170 -12.09 15.65 14.78
CA LYS A 170 -13.10 14.60 14.83
C LYS A 170 -12.58 13.34 14.13
N PRO A 171 -12.09 12.36 14.89
CA PRO A 171 -11.60 11.11 14.32
C PRO A 171 -12.71 10.30 13.64
N LEU A 172 -12.55 10.03 12.37
CA LEU A 172 -13.44 9.19 11.55
C LEU A 172 -12.60 8.49 10.46
N PRO A 173 -12.93 7.26 10.06
CA PRO A 173 -12.37 6.67 8.84
C PRO A 173 -12.58 7.59 7.64
N THR A 174 -11.66 7.62 6.69
CA THR A 174 -11.65 8.61 5.59
C THR A 174 -12.97 8.66 4.80
N ALA A 175 -13.56 7.50 4.51
CA ALA A 175 -14.88 7.44 3.83
C ALA A 175 -16.00 8.11 4.65
N ASP A 176 -16.03 7.87 5.97
CA ASP A 176 -17.03 8.45 6.87
C ASP A 176 -16.77 9.94 7.09
N ALA A 177 -15.50 10.36 7.15
CA ALA A 177 -15.11 11.77 7.26
C ALA A 177 -15.59 12.56 6.03
N ALA A 178 -15.34 12.02 4.81
CA ALA A 178 -15.83 12.60 3.56
C ALA A 178 -17.35 12.70 3.52
N ALA A 179 -18.07 11.65 3.94
CA ALA A 179 -19.54 11.65 4.02
C ALA A 179 -20.07 12.66 5.05
N ALA A 180 -19.46 12.75 6.24
CA ALA A 180 -19.84 13.72 7.28
C ALA A 180 -19.65 15.16 6.79
N PHE A 181 -18.56 15.43 6.04
CA PHE A 181 -18.32 16.74 5.46
C PHE A 181 -19.32 17.05 4.34
N ALA A 182 -19.59 16.13 3.42
CA ALA A 182 -20.59 16.29 2.36
C ALA A 182 -21.99 16.60 2.95
N ALA A 183 -22.34 15.96 4.08
CA ALA A 183 -23.60 16.20 4.81
C ALA A 183 -23.60 17.51 5.63
N GLY A 184 -22.52 18.27 5.66
CA GLY A 184 -22.41 19.53 6.40
C GLY A 184 -22.27 19.38 7.92
N GLN A 185 -21.86 18.21 8.41
CA GLN A 185 -21.74 17.94 9.86
C GLN A 185 -20.43 18.44 10.46
N VAL A 186 -19.42 18.73 9.62
CA VAL A 186 -18.12 19.26 10.02
C VAL A 186 -17.72 20.42 9.12
N ASP A 187 -16.78 21.26 9.55
CA ASP A 187 -16.34 22.45 8.81
C ASP A 187 -15.28 22.14 7.75
N ALA A 188 -14.46 21.13 8.00
CA ALA A 188 -13.40 20.68 7.10
C ALA A 188 -13.21 19.17 7.16
N VAL A 189 -12.54 18.62 6.16
CA VAL A 189 -12.19 17.21 6.07
C VAL A 189 -10.80 17.04 5.45
N GLY A 190 -10.01 16.11 5.97
CA GLY A 190 -8.89 15.50 5.25
C GLY A 190 -9.39 14.25 4.54
N ALA A 191 -9.09 14.13 3.27
CA ALA A 191 -9.46 12.97 2.48
C ALA A 191 -8.52 12.80 1.28
N PHE A 192 -8.35 11.55 0.87
CA PHE A 192 -7.63 11.18 -0.34
C PHE A 192 -8.60 10.60 -1.40
N ALA A 193 -8.14 10.56 -2.66
CA ALA A 193 -8.91 9.94 -3.74
C ALA A 193 -9.07 8.42 -3.52
N PRO A 194 -10.29 7.85 -3.74
CA PRO A 194 -11.45 8.47 -4.38
C PRO A 194 -12.43 9.20 -3.43
N PHE A 195 -12.19 9.25 -2.15
CA PHE A 195 -13.13 9.82 -1.16
C PHE A 195 -13.31 11.34 -1.30
N THR A 196 -12.32 12.03 -1.86
CA THR A 196 -12.41 13.46 -2.21
C THR A 196 -13.59 13.77 -3.13
N ASP A 197 -13.96 12.84 -4.04
CA ASP A 197 -15.08 13.01 -4.95
C ASP A 197 -16.42 13.16 -4.21
N ASN A 198 -16.58 12.43 -3.10
CA ASN A 198 -17.76 12.59 -2.25
C ASN A 198 -17.70 13.92 -1.47
N ALA A 199 -16.57 14.24 -0.87
CA ALA A 199 -16.42 15.47 -0.06
C ALA A 199 -16.73 16.73 -0.88
N ILE A 200 -16.23 16.83 -2.12
CA ILE A 200 -16.39 18.01 -2.97
C ILE A 200 -17.84 18.20 -3.49
N THR A 201 -18.73 17.23 -3.27
CA THR A 201 -20.17 17.39 -3.62
C THR A 201 -20.87 18.43 -2.78
N ARG A 202 -20.34 18.81 -1.61
CA ARG A 202 -20.89 19.87 -0.78
C ARG A 202 -20.83 21.20 -1.50
N GLU A 203 -21.98 21.84 -1.68
CA GLU A 203 -22.09 23.11 -2.38
C GLU A 203 -21.20 24.20 -1.76
N GLY A 204 -20.40 24.85 -2.61
CA GLY A 204 -19.47 25.92 -2.22
C GLY A 204 -18.24 25.47 -1.44
N SER A 205 -18.03 24.15 -1.28
CA SER A 205 -16.76 23.61 -0.76
C SER A 205 -15.61 23.84 -1.73
N LYS A 206 -14.40 23.81 -1.22
CA LYS A 206 -13.18 23.92 -2.00
C LYS A 206 -12.02 23.20 -1.34
N VAL A 207 -11.05 22.82 -2.11
CA VAL A 207 -9.74 22.42 -1.61
C VAL A 207 -9.07 23.64 -0.98
N LEU A 208 -8.66 23.54 0.27
CA LEU A 208 -7.91 24.58 0.96
C LEU A 208 -6.42 24.47 0.64
N PHE A 209 -5.89 23.26 0.72
CA PHE A 209 -4.56 22.87 0.27
C PHE A 209 -4.53 21.35 0.04
N SER A 210 -3.48 20.85 -0.60
CA SER A 210 -3.32 19.46 -0.97
C SER A 210 -1.85 19.03 -0.88
N SER A 211 -1.57 17.75 -1.15
CA SER A 211 -0.21 17.23 -1.30
C SER A 211 0.61 17.93 -2.40
N ALA A 212 -0.04 18.58 -3.39
CA ALA A 212 0.65 19.40 -4.40
C ALA A 212 1.39 20.60 -3.79
N ASP A 213 0.94 21.11 -2.64
CA ASP A 213 1.58 22.22 -1.91
C ASP A 213 2.83 21.77 -1.14
N TYR A 214 3.02 20.45 -1.01
CA TYR A 214 4.11 19.79 -0.27
C TYR A 214 4.81 18.73 -1.14
N PRO A 215 5.46 19.09 -2.25
CA PRO A 215 6.05 18.15 -3.20
C PRO A 215 7.03 17.18 -2.52
N GLY A 216 6.84 15.88 -2.73
CA GLY A 216 7.68 14.83 -2.17
C GLY A 216 7.42 14.47 -0.69
N ALA A 217 6.47 15.13 -0.02
CA ALA A 217 6.20 14.89 1.40
C ALA A 217 5.41 13.59 1.67
N ILE A 218 4.70 13.06 0.69
CA ILE A 218 3.84 11.89 0.83
C ILE A 218 4.20 10.84 -0.24
N PRO A 219 5.33 10.14 -0.07
CA PRO A 219 5.67 8.99 -0.92
C PRO A 219 4.99 7.73 -0.41
N ASP A 220 4.58 6.86 -1.34
CA ASP A 220 3.84 5.63 -1.16
C ASP A 220 4.67 4.41 -1.54
N HIS A 221 4.58 3.33 -0.78
CA HIS A 221 5.52 2.23 -0.85
C HIS A 221 4.87 0.87 -0.81
N LEU A 222 5.51 -0.12 -1.44
CA LEU A 222 5.40 -1.52 -1.05
C LEU A 222 6.28 -1.75 0.18
N VAL A 223 5.63 -2.07 1.29
CA VAL A 223 6.26 -2.36 2.57
C VAL A 223 6.02 -3.83 2.90
N MET A 224 7.09 -4.54 3.28
CA MET A 224 7.05 -5.95 3.61
C MET A 224 7.45 -6.19 5.06
N ASP A 225 6.94 -7.27 5.67
CA ASP A 225 7.50 -7.75 6.94
C ASP A 225 9.00 -8.06 6.79
N THR A 226 9.82 -7.55 7.70
CA THR A 226 11.29 -7.69 7.62
C THR A 226 11.76 -9.16 7.70
N ALA A 227 11.03 -10.02 8.42
CA ALA A 227 11.39 -11.44 8.49
C ALA A 227 11.05 -12.16 7.17
N PHE A 228 9.94 -11.75 6.52
CA PHE A 228 9.60 -12.22 5.18
C PHE A 228 10.68 -11.84 4.17
N VAL A 229 11.10 -10.56 4.14
CA VAL A 229 12.18 -10.09 3.25
C VAL A 229 13.44 -10.92 3.40
N LYS A 230 13.85 -11.19 4.66
CA LYS A 230 15.07 -11.97 4.96
C LYS A 230 14.95 -13.44 4.57
N SER A 231 13.78 -14.05 4.75
CA SER A 231 13.59 -15.48 4.50
C SER A 231 13.24 -15.81 3.06
N ARG A 232 12.63 -14.86 2.33
CA ARG A 232 12.08 -15.04 0.99
C ARG A 232 12.45 -13.91 0.02
N PRO A 233 13.72 -13.48 -0.07
CA PRO A 233 14.12 -12.34 -0.90
C PRO A 233 13.81 -12.56 -2.40
N GLY A 234 13.82 -13.81 -2.87
CA GLY A 234 13.46 -14.15 -4.26
C GLY A 234 11.99 -13.85 -4.58
N ASP A 235 11.07 -14.02 -3.62
CA ASP A 235 9.66 -13.72 -3.83
C ASP A 235 9.38 -12.22 -3.73
N VAL A 236 10.13 -11.50 -2.88
CA VAL A 236 10.09 -10.03 -2.86
C VAL A 236 10.57 -9.45 -4.20
N GLN A 237 11.67 -10.02 -4.78
CA GLN A 237 12.12 -9.61 -6.12
C GLN A 237 11.04 -9.81 -7.18
N LYS A 238 10.39 -10.97 -7.18
CA LYS A 238 9.28 -11.25 -8.11
C LYS A 238 8.11 -10.27 -7.97
N LEU A 239 7.79 -9.82 -6.74
CA LEU A 239 6.76 -8.78 -6.53
C LEU A 239 7.18 -7.44 -7.13
N VAL A 240 8.43 -7.04 -6.93
CA VAL A 240 8.97 -5.79 -7.49
C VAL A 240 9.02 -5.87 -9.03
N ASP A 241 9.44 -6.99 -9.59
CA ASP A 241 9.45 -7.21 -11.05
C ASP A 241 8.01 -7.21 -11.60
N ALA A 242 7.07 -7.86 -10.90
CA ALA A 242 5.66 -7.86 -11.27
C ALA A 242 5.03 -6.46 -11.23
N TRP A 243 5.47 -5.59 -10.32
CA TRP A 243 5.05 -4.19 -10.30
C TRP A 243 5.42 -3.46 -11.59
N TYR A 244 6.69 -3.53 -12.02
CA TYR A 244 7.14 -2.86 -13.23
C TYR A 244 6.49 -3.45 -14.49
N ASP A 245 6.35 -4.78 -14.59
CA ASP A 245 5.60 -5.43 -15.67
C ASP A 245 4.13 -4.98 -15.70
N THR A 246 3.56 -4.69 -14.52
CA THR A 246 2.20 -4.15 -14.42
C THR A 246 2.12 -2.73 -14.97
N LEU A 247 3.09 -1.88 -14.69
CA LEU A 247 3.14 -0.53 -15.27
C LEU A 247 3.29 -0.58 -16.80
N ASP A 248 4.12 -1.48 -17.31
CA ASP A 248 4.25 -1.71 -18.76
C ASP A 248 2.95 -2.22 -19.38
N TYR A 249 2.28 -3.15 -18.69
CA TYR A 249 0.96 -3.64 -19.13
C TYR A 249 -0.09 -2.51 -19.18
N ILE A 250 -0.14 -1.66 -18.14
CA ILE A 250 -1.03 -0.49 -18.09
C ILE A 250 -0.75 0.46 -19.26
N GLY A 251 0.53 0.74 -19.53
CA GLY A 251 0.94 1.56 -20.66
C GLY A 251 0.52 1.00 -22.02
N ALA A 252 0.58 -0.31 -22.18
CA ALA A 252 0.17 -1.01 -23.40
C ALA A 252 -1.35 -1.21 -23.52
N ASN A 253 -2.09 -1.21 -22.41
CA ASN A 253 -3.53 -1.50 -22.33
C ASN A 253 -4.29 -0.48 -21.46
N PRO A 254 -4.20 0.83 -21.74
CA PRO A 254 -4.66 1.86 -20.83
C PRO A 254 -6.16 1.78 -20.53
N ASP A 255 -7.02 1.60 -21.52
CA ASP A 255 -8.48 1.57 -21.31
C ASP A 255 -8.93 0.35 -20.51
N ALA A 256 -8.33 -0.82 -20.77
CA ALA A 256 -8.63 -2.05 -20.01
C ALA A 256 -8.16 -1.92 -18.55
N SER A 257 -6.97 -1.38 -18.33
CA SER A 257 -6.41 -1.18 -17.02
C SER A 257 -7.20 -0.16 -16.20
N ILE A 258 -7.58 0.97 -16.81
CA ILE A 258 -8.44 1.96 -16.15
C ILE A 258 -9.79 1.36 -15.78
N ALA A 259 -10.40 0.51 -16.63
CA ALA A 259 -11.65 -0.14 -16.30
C ALA A 259 -11.54 -1.06 -15.06
N ILE A 260 -10.42 -1.77 -14.92
CA ILE A 260 -10.12 -2.60 -13.74
C ILE A 260 -9.97 -1.71 -12.49
N MET A 261 -9.11 -0.71 -12.56
CA MET A 261 -8.81 0.17 -11.43
C MET A 261 -10.03 0.98 -10.99
N ALA A 262 -10.78 1.56 -11.93
CA ALA A 262 -12.01 2.31 -11.64
C ALA A 262 -13.09 1.43 -10.99
N LYS A 263 -13.24 0.19 -11.46
CA LYS A 263 -14.14 -0.79 -10.86
C LYS A 263 -13.76 -1.09 -9.40
N ARG A 264 -12.48 -1.28 -9.11
CA ARG A 264 -11.98 -1.50 -7.73
C ARG A 264 -12.20 -0.25 -6.88
N ALA A 265 -11.93 0.93 -7.41
CA ALA A 265 -12.13 2.21 -6.73
C ALA A 265 -13.63 2.58 -6.54
N GLY A 266 -14.55 1.88 -7.19
CA GLY A 266 -15.99 2.18 -7.11
C GLY A 266 -16.40 3.46 -7.85
N VAL A 267 -15.61 3.92 -8.84
CA VAL A 267 -15.83 5.15 -9.59
C VAL A 267 -15.99 4.88 -11.10
N THR A 268 -16.33 5.91 -11.88
CA THR A 268 -16.32 5.82 -13.35
C THR A 268 -14.88 5.86 -13.89
N ALA A 269 -14.67 5.32 -15.09
CA ALA A 269 -13.38 5.40 -15.77
C ALA A 269 -12.89 6.86 -15.96
N ASP A 270 -13.81 7.79 -16.23
CA ASP A 270 -13.46 9.20 -16.41
C ASP A 270 -13.05 9.87 -15.08
N ALA A 271 -13.73 9.54 -13.97
CA ALA A 271 -13.31 9.99 -12.64
C ALA A 271 -11.92 9.43 -12.28
N TYR A 272 -11.69 8.15 -12.56
CA TYR A 272 -10.38 7.53 -12.29
C TYR A 272 -9.24 8.21 -13.08
N ARG A 273 -9.43 8.52 -14.36
CA ARG A 273 -8.44 9.25 -15.18
C ARG A 273 -8.07 10.61 -14.58
N ALA A 274 -9.00 11.27 -13.88
CA ALA A 274 -8.71 12.56 -13.26
C ALA A 274 -7.69 12.47 -12.11
N TYR A 275 -7.51 11.29 -11.52
CA TYR A 275 -6.52 11.08 -10.45
C TYR A 275 -5.08 11.06 -10.95
N ASP A 276 -4.83 10.83 -12.26
CA ASP A 276 -3.47 10.83 -12.84
C ASP A 276 -2.74 12.16 -12.58
N ALA A 277 -3.48 13.28 -12.55
CA ALA A 277 -2.90 14.59 -12.29
C ALA A 277 -2.38 14.77 -10.85
N GLY A 278 -2.89 13.99 -9.93
CA GLY A 278 -2.58 14.08 -8.49
C GLY A 278 -1.81 12.89 -7.92
N THR A 279 -1.33 11.97 -8.78
CA THR A 279 -0.53 10.80 -8.38
C THR A 279 0.63 10.61 -9.37
N THR A 280 1.85 10.67 -8.89
CA THR A 280 3.05 10.45 -9.72
C THR A 280 3.59 9.05 -9.49
N ILE A 281 3.32 8.13 -10.41
CA ILE A 281 3.86 6.75 -10.38
C ILE A 281 5.36 6.77 -10.61
N PHE A 282 6.13 6.04 -9.79
CA PHE A 282 7.58 6.01 -9.87
C PHE A 282 8.07 4.96 -10.85
N THR A 283 8.94 5.42 -11.77
CA THR A 283 9.72 4.54 -12.65
C THR A 283 10.84 3.86 -11.87
N VAL A 284 11.54 2.92 -12.52
CA VAL A 284 12.78 2.32 -11.98
C VAL A 284 13.82 3.41 -11.66
N ALA A 285 13.97 4.42 -12.54
CA ALA A 285 14.93 5.50 -12.34
C ALA A 285 14.57 6.38 -11.14
N ASP A 286 13.29 6.73 -10.97
CA ASP A 286 12.80 7.48 -9.82
C ASP A 286 13.02 6.71 -8.50
N ASN A 287 12.79 5.39 -8.51
CA ASN A 287 13.08 4.54 -7.37
C ASN A 287 14.57 4.53 -7.00
N ILE A 288 15.48 4.43 -7.99
CA ILE A 288 16.93 4.49 -7.74
C ILE A 288 17.32 5.82 -7.10
N GLU A 289 16.76 6.95 -7.56
CA GLU A 289 16.97 8.27 -6.96
C GLU A 289 16.41 8.32 -5.54
N ALA A 290 15.17 7.86 -5.33
CA ALA A 290 14.50 7.90 -4.03
C ALA A 290 15.24 7.12 -2.93
N PHE A 291 15.78 5.96 -3.25
CA PHE A 291 16.56 5.16 -2.31
C PHE A 291 18.02 5.61 -2.16
N ALA A 292 18.50 6.55 -2.97
CA ALA A 292 19.84 7.10 -2.81
C ALA A 292 19.88 8.08 -1.62
N PRO A 293 20.99 8.14 -0.87
CA PRO A 293 21.17 9.17 0.16
C PRO A 293 21.11 10.58 -0.44
N GLY A 294 20.41 11.49 0.22
CA GLY A 294 20.29 12.86 -0.26
C GLY A 294 19.83 13.87 0.77
N ASN A 295 19.57 15.10 0.32
CA ASN A 295 19.25 16.23 1.18
C ASN A 295 18.08 17.09 0.63
N ASP A 296 17.21 16.49 -0.17
CA ASP A 296 15.99 17.09 -0.67
C ASP A 296 14.83 16.09 -0.71
N GLN A 297 13.65 16.54 -1.11
CA GLN A 297 12.40 15.78 -1.08
C GLN A 297 12.33 14.59 -2.07
N LYS A 298 13.36 14.38 -2.89
CA LYS A 298 13.45 13.23 -3.78
C LYS A 298 14.01 11.98 -3.09
N HIS A 299 14.61 12.13 -1.90
CA HIS A 299 15.33 11.09 -1.18
C HIS A 299 14.58 10.67 0.08
N LEU A 300 14.24 9.39 0.18
CA LEU A 300 13.43 8.83 1.28
C LEU A 300 14.04 9.07 2.66
N ASP A 301 15.36 8.98 2.79
CA ASP A 301 16.05 9.20 4.07
C ASP A 301 15.95 10.65 4.57
N PHE A 302 15.87 11.62 3.63
CA PHE A 302 15.66 13.03 3.96
C PHE A 302 14.19 13.27 4.36
N VAL A 303 13.24 12.77 3.58
CA VAL A 303 11.80 12.90 3.85
C VAL A 303 11.45 12.23 5.18
N ALA A 304 11.98 11.03 5.44
CA ALA A 304 11.75 10.31 6.69
C ALA A 304 12.17 11.12 7.93
N ARG A 305 13.33 11.81 7.89
CA ARG A 305 13.76 12.66 9.02
C ARG A 305 12.76 13.80 9.27
N GLN A 306 12.24 14.44 8.22
CA GLN A 306 11.26 15.52 8.36
C GLN A 306 9.93 14.99 8.92
N ILE A 307 9.50 13.80 8.48
CA ILE A 307 8.32 13.13 9.00
C ILE A 307 8.51 12.84 10.50
N VAL A 308 9.62 12.22 10.90
CA VAL A 308 9.91 11.93 12.31
C VAL A 308 9.86 13.21 13.16
N ASP A 309 10.48 14.29 12.68
CA ASP A 309 10.48 15.58 13.40
C ASP A 309 9.05 16.12 13.60
N LEU A 310 8.20 16.05 12.57
CA LEU A 310 6.81 16.50 12.65
C LEU A 310 5.99 15.59 13.59
N LEU A 311 6.08 14.28 13.45
CA LEU A 311 5.33 13.32 14.26
C LEU A 311 5.68 13.46 15.76
N LEU A 312 6.96 13.67 16.08
CA LEU A 312 7.39 13.98 17.45
C LEU A 312 6.87 15.32 17.96
N ALA A 313 6.97 16.37 17.13
CA ALA A 313 6.54 17.72 17.51
C ALA A 313 5.03 17.81 17.76
N THR A 314 4.24 16.96 17.12
CA THR A 314 2.78 16.90 17.22
C THR A 314 2.26 15.83 18.19
N GLY A 315 3.16 14.99 18.71
CA GLY A 315 2.79 13.93 19.67
C GLY A 315 2.13 12.70 19.01
N LEU A 316 2.25 12.55 17.69
CA LEU A 316 1.78 11.32 16.99
C LEU A 316 2.68 10.13 17.26
N ILE A 317 3.95 10.37 17.58
CA ILE A 317 4.86 9.37 18.13
C ILE A 317 5.57 9.91 19.37
N ASP A 318 5.84 9.04 20.34
CA ASP A 318 6.51 9.43 21.60
C ASP A 318 8.04 9.47 21.48
N THR A 319 8.59 8.64 20.61
CA THR A 319 10.04 8.47 20.44
C THR A 319 10.41 8.29 18.98
N ALA A 320 11.54 8.86 18.57
CA ALA A 320 12.06 8.63 17.22
C ALA A 320 12.37 7.13 17.01
N PRO A 321 11.83 6.50 15.97
CA PRO A 321 12.13 5.12 15.66
C PRO A 321 13.55 4.97 15.11
N ASP A 322 14.15 3.78 15.29
CA ASP A 322 15.35 3.41 14.56
C ASP A 322 14.98 3.03 13.12
N LEU A 323 15.38 3.86 12.17
CA LEU A 323 15.13 3.66 10.74
C LEU A 323 16.21 2.80 10.06
N THR A 324 17.18 2.27 10.81
CA THR A 324 18.24 1.42 10.25
C THR A 324 17.64 0.17 9.59
N GLY A 325 17.86 0.02 8.29
CA GLY A 325 17.34 -1.11 7.50
C GLY A 325 15.86 -1.01 7.12
N LEU A 326 15.22 0.13 7.36
CA LEU A 326 13.85 0.39 6.86
C LEU A 326 13.84 0.45 5.32
N PHE A 327 14.80 1.11 4.72
CA PHE A 327 14.91 1.27 3.27
C PHE A 327 15.81 0.19 2.68
N ASP A 328 15.25 -0.73 1.89
CA ASP A 328 16.00 -1.80 1.23
C ASP A 328 15.98 -1.61 -0.31
N PRO A 329 17.02 -0.95 -0.88
CA PRO A 329 17.12 -0.70 -2.31
C PRO A 329 17.52 -1.93 -3.14
N THR A 330 17.73 -3.09 -2.51
CA THR A 330 18.27 -4.29 -3.18
C THR A 330 17.42 -4.68 -4.38
N PHE A 331 16.11 -4.68 -4.22
CA PHE A 331 15.16 -5.20 -5.21
C PHE A 331 14.99 -4.25 -6.40
N VAL A 332 14.88 -2.94 -6.16
CA VAL A 332 14.79 -1.95 -7.24
C VAL A 332 16.10 -1.83 -8.02
N ARG A 333 17.26 -2.03 -7.36
CA ARG A 333 18.55 -2.09 -8.04
C ARG A 333 18.70 -3.33 -8.91
N ALA A 334 18.17 -4.47 -8.46
CA ALA A 334 18.17 -5.68 -9.26
C ALA A 334 17.26 -5.55 -10.49
N ALA A 335 16.06 -4.97 -10.33
CA ALA A 335 15.16 -4.65 -11.45
C ALA A 335 15.84 -3.70 -12.46
N ALA A 336 16.52 -2.65 -11.98
CA ALA A 336 17.27 -1.72 -12.84
C ALA A 336 18.43 -2.39 -13.62
N ALA A 337 19.01 -3.45 -13.10
CA ALA A 337 20.10 -4.18 -13.75
C ALA A 337 19.61 -5.21 -14.79
N ALA A 338 18.32 -5.57 -14.74
CA ALA A 338 17.70 -6.55 -15.63
C ALA A 338 17.09 -5.91 -16.90
N GLY A 339 16.69 -4.62 -16.85
CA GLY A 339 16.14 -3.84 -17.95
C GLY A 339 17.23 -3.02 -18.67
#